data_b03a08343c7a9b1c5a87fc39e3e38509
#
_entry.id   b03a08343c7a9b1c5a87fc39e3e38509
#
_cell.length_a   1.000
_cell.length_b   1.000
_cell.length_c   1.000
_cell.angle_alpha   90.00
_cell.angle_beta   90.00
_cell.angle_gamma   90.00
#
_symmetry.space_group_name_H-M   'P 1'
#
loop_
_entity.id
_entity.type
_entity.pdbx_description
1 polymer ?
#
loop_
_entity_poly.entity_id
_entity_poly.type
_entity_poly.pdbx_seq_one_letter_code
_entity_poly.pdbx_strand_id
1 'polypeptide(L)'
;MRRIFIGTLVVLTIALINGCANRKITRVDPSETIDLSGRWNDSDSRLVSEEMIGDLLTSAWIPRYLKANDKRPVVVVGLVENKSHEHINSETFIKDVEKAIIRDGNIRLVVAGEKRNELRKERAEQQDYASPETTKKWGKELGADFILQ
;
A
#
# COMPACT_ATOMS: atom_id res chain seq x y z
N MET A 1 -56.72 -12.68 34.79
CA MET A 1 -55.80 -13.39 33.88
C MET A 1 -55.39 -12.52 32.67
N ARG A 2 -56.30 -11.95 31.86
CA ARG A 2 -55.98 -11.14 30.66
C ARG A 2 -55.10 -9.89 30.95
N ARG A 3 -55.27 -9.20 32.10
CA ARG A 3 -54.48 -8.02 32.50
C ARG A 3 -53.08 -8.37 32.91
N ILE A 4 -52.86 -9.55 33.51
CA ILE A 4 -51.52 -10.04 33.89
C ILE A 4 -50.72 -10.42 32.64
N PHE A 5 -51.35 -11.03 31.64
CA PHE A 5 -50.73 -11.41 30.38
C PHE A 5 -50.26 -10.20 29.55
N ILE A 6 -51.02 -9.11 29.57
CA ILE A 6 -50.64 -7.86 28.90
C ILE A 6 -49.45 -7.20 29.59
N GLY A 7 -49.43 -7.21 30.93
CA GLY A 7 -48.32 -6.69 31.71
C GLY A 7 -47.01 -7.43 31.46
N THR A 8 -47.02 -8.76 31.41
CA THR A 8 -45.84 -9.59 31.10
C THR A 8 -45.34 -9.40 29.67
N LEU A 9 -46.23 -9.22 28.72
CA LEU A 9 -45.87 -9.00 27.31
C LEU A 9 -45.17 -7.63 27.13
N VAL A 10 -45.66 -6.58 27.82
CA VAL A 10 -45.06 -5.23 27.77
C VAL A 10 -43.67 -5.23 28.42
N VAL A 11 -43.44 -5.89 29.54
CA VAL A 11 -42.13 -5.99 30.19
C VAL A 11 -41.14 -6.77 29.32
N LEU A 12 -41.58 -7.83 28.65
CA LEU A 12 -40.74 -8.61 27.74
C LEU A 12 -40.31 -7.80 26.51
N THR A 13 -41.21 -6.97 25.95
CA THR A 13 -40.87 -6.11 24.81
C THR A 13 -39.87 -5.00 25.20
N ILE A 14 -39.99 -4.43 26.37
CA ILE A 14 -39.05 -3.40 26.87
C ILE A 14 -37.64 -4.00 27.10
N ALA A 15 -37.55 -5.26 27.54
CA ALA A 15 -36.28 -5.96 27.77
C ALA A 15 -35.51 -6.23 26.45
N LEU A 16 -36.22 -6.38 25.32
CA LEU A 16 -35.61 -6.63 24.02
C LEU A 16 -35.04 -5.38 23.30
N ILE A 17 -35.38 -4.17 23.78
CA ILE A 17 -34.94 -2.91 23.14
C ILE A 17 -33.56 -2.41 23.64
N ASN A 18 -33.01 -3.00 24.70
CA ASN A 18 -31.72 -2.57 25.28
C ASN A 18 -30.47 -3.15 24.57
N GLY A 19 -30.59 -3.65 23.34
CA GLY A 19 -29.52 -4.26 22.60
C GLY A 19 -28.62 -3.32 21.79
N CYS A 20 -28.50 -2.02 22.15
CA CYS A 20 -27.51 -1.15 21.51
C CYS A 20 -26.10 -1.46 22.01
N ALA A 21 -25.39 -2.34 21.30
CA ALA A 21 -23.96 -2.53 21.48
C ALA A 21 -23.24 -1.21 21.19
N ASN A 22 -22.74 -0.57 22.23
CA ASN A 22 -21.99 0.68 22.14
C ASN A 22 -20.64 0.39 21.47
N ARG A 23 -20.58 0.58 20.15
CA ARG A 23 -19.36 0.34 19.34
C ARG A 23 -18.37 1.45 19.65
N LYS A 24 -17.40 1.19 20.51
CA LYS A 24 -16.33 2.13 20.82
C LYS A 24 -15.30 2.10 19.69
N ILE A 25 -15.23 3.16 18.90
CA ILE A 25 -14.20 3.33 17.88
C ILE A 25 -13.04 4.05 18.56
N THR A 26 -11.90 3.36 18.71
CA THR A 26 -10.67 3.96 19.20
C THR A 26 -9.75 4.20 18.00
N ARG A 27 -9.22 5.41 17.86
CA ARG A 27 -8.14 5.67 16.89
C ARG A 27 -6.85 5.12 17.48
N VAL A 28 -6.16 4.32 16.71
CA VAL A 28 -4.86 3.74 17.04
C VAL A 28 -3.79 4.49 16.27
N ASP A 29 -2.60 4.58 16.81
CA ASP A 29 -1.45 5.14 16.09
C ASP A 29 -1.17 4.29 14.85
N PRO A 30 -0.92 4.90 13.67
CA PRO A 30 -0.61 4.14 12.46
C PRO A 30 0.64 3.24 12.56
N SER A 31 1.51 3.50 13.55
CA SER A 31 2.69 2.68 13.83
C SER A 31 2.42 1.53 14.82
N GLU A 32 1.24 1.51 15.46
CA GLU A 32 0.88 0.46 16.39
C GLU A 32 0.52 -0.82 15.64
N THR A 33 1.25 -1.90 15.95
CA THR A 33 0.99 -3.22 15.38
C THR A 33 -0.23 -3.83 16.06
N ILE A 34 -1.35 -3.87 15.34
CA ILE A 34 -2.57 -4.51 15.81
C ILE A 34 -2.65 -5.90 15.18
N ASP A 35 -2.13 -6.90 15.86
CA ASP A 35 -2.33 -8.29 15.47
C ASP A 35 -3.54 -8.88 16.22
N LEU A 36 -4.70 -8.80 15.58
CA LEU A 36 -5.97 -9.25 16.15
C LEU A 36 -6.30 -10.71 15.81
N SER A 37 -5.64 -11.36 14.86
CA SER A 37 -6.14 -12.61 14.30
C SER A 37 -5.09 -13.67 13.99
N GLY A 38 -3.80 -13.37 14.05
CA GLY A 38 -2.73 -14.22 13.53
C GLY A 38 -2.84 -14.53 12.04
N ARG A 39 -3.68 -13.80 11.31
CA ARG A 39 -3.79 -13.84 9.85
C ARG A 39 -3.10 -12.61 9.26
N TRP A 40 -2.67 -12.72 8.01
CA TRP A 40 -2.06 -11.61 7.30
C TRP A 40 -2.91 -10.34 7.35
N ASN A 41 -2.29 -9.23 7.72
CA ASN A 41 -2.90 -7.91 7.84
C ASN A 41 -1.97 -6.81 7.27
N ASP A 42 -2.40 -5.57 7.35
CA ASP A 42 -1.66 -4.41 6.86
C ASP A 42 -0.31 -4.19 7.59
N SER A 43 -0.27 -4.47 8.90
CA SER A 43 0.97 -4.39 9.69
C SER A 43 2.00 -5.41 9.23
N ASP A 44 1.55 -6.65 8.90
CA ASP A 44 2.43 -7.70 8.37
C ASP A 44 2.99 -7.31 7.01
N SER A 45 2.13 -6.78 6.12
CA SER A 45 2.53 -6.28 4.80
C SER A 45 3.65 -5.25 4.92
N ARG A 46 3.47 -4.27 5.80
CA ARG A 46 4.46 -3.21 6.03
C ARG A 46 5.76 -3.77 6.62
N LEU A 47 5.69 -4.59 7.68
CA LEU A 47 6.88 -5.15 8.33
C LEU A 47 7.69 -6.04 7.39
N VAL A 48 7.03 -6.90 6.63
CA VAL A 48 7.69 -7.78 5.65
C VAL A 48 8.31 -6.97 4.53
N SER A 49 7.61 -5.94 4.03
CA SER A 49 8.16 -5.05 3.00
C SER A 49 9.39 -4.28 3.47
N GLU A 50 9.37 -3.76 4.70
CA GLU A 50 10.50 -3.04 5.29
C GLU A 50 11.70 -3.96 5.48
N GLU A 51 11.51 -5.19 5.97
CA GLU A 51 12.58 -6.18 6.13
C GLU A 51 13.17 -6.62 4.79
N MET A 52 12.32 -6.98 3.82
CA MET A 52 12.77 -7.37 2.48
C MET A 52 13.59 -6.26 1.80
N ILE A 53 13.16 -5.02 1.92
CA ILE A 53 13.90 -3.90 1.34
C ILE A 53 15.18 -3.64 2.12
N GLY A 54 15.17 -3.77 3.46
CA GLY A 54 16.37 -3.70 4.29
C GLY A 54 17.42 -4.71 3.83
N ASP A 55 17.05 -5.96 3.63
CA ASP A 55 17.93 -7.02 3.11
C ASP A 55 18.44 -6.72 1.69
N LEU A 56 17.55 -6.26 0.81
CA LEU A 56 17.90 -5.88 -0.55
C LEU A 56 18.98 -4.76 -0.56
N LEU A 57 18.82 -3.77 0.31
CA LEU A 57 19.69 -2.58 0.37
C LEU A 57 21.05 -2.87 1.01
N THR A 58 21.10 -3.79 1.97
CA THR A 58 22.36 -4.22 2.60
C THR A 58 23.14 -5.22 1.75
N SER A 59 22.51 -5.78 0.72
CA SER A 59 23.13 -6.75 -0.18
C SER A 59 24.24 -6.13 -1.02
N ALA A 60 25.27 -6.91 -1.31
CA ALA A 60 26.47 -6.47 -2.03
C ALA A 60 26.26 -6.04 -3.49
N TRP A 61 25.05 -6.24 -4.06
CA TRP A 61 24.78 -5.90 -5.45
C TRP A 61 24.73 -4.39 -5.69
N ILE A 62 24.19 -3.60 -4.75
CA ILE A 62 24.12 -2.13 -4.86
C ILE A 62 25.51 -1.50 -4.94
N PRO A 63 26.43 -1.75 -4.00
CA PRO A 63 27.80 -1.22 -4.10
C PRO A 63 28.51 -1.67 -5.38
N ARG A 64 28.32 -2.91 -5.83
CA ARG A 64 28.87 -3.38 -7.10
C ARG A 64 28.29 -2.63 -8.29
N TYR A 65 26.99 -2.41 -8.30
CA TYR A 65 26.32 -1.67 -9.37
C TYR A 65 26.79 -0.21 -9.41
N LEU A 66 26.85 0.46 -8.27
CA LEU A 66 27.34 1.83 -8.15
C LEU A 66 28.78 1.97 -8.66
N LYS A 67 29.67 1.03 -8.27
CA LYS A 67 31.07 1.02 -8.71
C LYS A 67 31.18 0.82 -10.23
N ALA A 68 30.31 0.01 -10.82
CA ALA A 68 30.37 -0.30 -12.26
C ALA A 68 29.72 0.77 -13.13
N ASN A 69 28.71 1.51 -12.64
CA ASN A 69 27.87 2.37 -13.45
C ASN A 69 27.91 3.85 -13.05
N ASP A 70 28.51 4.19 -11.91
CA ASP A 70 28.55 5.55 -11.33
C ASP A 70 27.17 6.23 -11.25
N LYS A 71 26.12 5.43 -11.06
CA LYS A 71 24.72 5.89 -10.95
C LYS A 71 23.92 4.97 -10.04
N ARG A 72 22.88 5.51 -9.41
CA ARG A 72 21.95 4.71 -8.63
C ARG A 72 21.16 3.75 -9.52
N PRO A 73 20.95 2.49 -9.09
CA PRO A 73 20.14 1.54 -9.83
C PRO A 73 18.70 2.04 -9.95
N VAL A 74 18.08 1.74 -11.10
CA VAL A 74 16.68 2.05 -11.38
C VAL A 74 15.90 0.75 -11.30
N VAL A 75 14.92 0.71 -10.42
CA VAL A 75 14.10 -0.47 -10.17
C VAL A 75 12.64 -0.19 -10.52
N VAL A 76 11.98 -1.17 -11.07
CA VAL A 76 10.53 -1.22 -11.21
C VAL A 76 10.01 -2.37 -10.35
N VAL A 77 8.96 -2.12 -9.57
CA VAL A 77 8.24 -3.21 -8.88
C VAL A 77 7.23 -3.77 -9.85
N GLY A 78 7.38 -5.04 -10.18
CA GLY A 78 6.50 -5.79 -11.07
C GLY A 78 5.29 -6.35 -10.34
N LEU A 79 4.63 -7.29 -10.98
CA LEU A 79 3.48 -7.99 -10.40
C LEU A 79 3.96 -8.97 -9.33
N VAL A 80 3.38 -8.88 -8.15
CA VAL A 80 3.56 -9.86 -7.07
C VAL A 80 2.34 -10.76 -7.03
N GLU A 81 2.56 -12.05 -7.21
CA GLU A 81 1.50 -13.05 -7.18
C GLU A 81 1.44 -13.73 -5.80
N ASN A 82 0.29 -13.66 -5.15
CA ASN A 82 0.08 -14.39 -3.91
C ASN A 82 -0.19 -15.88 -4.20
N LYS A 83 0.73 -16.75 -3.80
CA LYS A 83 0.63 -18.23 -3.92
C LYS A 83 0.34 -18.91 -2.57
N SER A 84 0.10 -18.13 -1.52
CA SER A 84 -0.22 -18.65 -0.20
C SER A 84 -1.73 -18.93 -0.07
N HIS A 85 -2.11 -19.56 1.04
CA HIS A 85 -3.52 -19.76 1.42
C HIS A 85 -4.12 -18.54 2.11
N GLU A 86 -3.29 -17.55 2.43
CA GLU A 86 -3.72 -16.30 3.07
C GLU A 86 -4.29 -15.33 2.05
N HIS A 87 -5.25 -14.53 2.48
CA HIS A 87 -5.81 -13.48 1.64
C HIS A 87 -4.93 -12.23 1.69
N ILE A 88 -3.85 -12.24 0.90
CA ILE A 88 -2.89 -11.13 0.81
C ILE A 88 -3.28 -10.23 -0.36
N ASN A 89 -3.50 -8.96 -0.08
CA ASN A 89 -3.69 -7.96 -1.12
C ASN A 89 -2.34 -7.59 -1.74
N SER A 90 -2.06 -8.14 -2.93
CA SER A 90 -0.80 -7.90 -3.64
C SER A 90 -0.57 -6.44 -3.97
N GLU A 91 -1.63 -5.66 -4.23
CA GLU A 91 -1.48 -4.23 -4.54
C GLU A 91 -1.02 -3.43 -3.32
N THR A 92 -1.57 -3.71 -2.13
CA THR A 92 -1.14 -3.08 -0.88
C THR A 92 0.33 -3.42 -0.60
N PHE A 93 0.70 -4.70 -0.73
CA PHE A 93 2.08 -5.15 -0.55
C PHE A 93 3.05 -4.46 -1.52
N ILE A 94 2.70 -4.36 -2.81
CA ILE A 94 3.52 -3.63 -3.80
C ILE A 94 3.71 -2.17 -3.39
N LYS A 95 2.66 -1.51 -2.92
CA LYS A 95 2.75 -0.11 -2.44
C LYS A 95 3.65 0.05 -1.22
N ASP A 96 3.62 -0.91 -0.30
CA ASP A 96 4.50 -0.89 0.87
C ASP A 96 5.97 -1.08 0.45
N VAL A 97 6.24 -1.99 -0.48
CA VAL A 97 7.58 -2.18 -1.08
C VAL A 97 8.05 -0.90 -1.80
N GLU A 98 7.21 -0.29 -2.64
CA GLU A 98 7.52 0.97 -3.32
C GLU A 98 7.85 2.08 -2.32
N LYS A 99 7.06 2.20 -1.25
CA LYS A 99 7.25 3.18 -0.18
C LYS A 99 8.56 2.97 0.59
N ALA A 100 8.90 1.72 0.89
CA ALA A 100 10.16 1.39 1.56
C ALA A 100 11.39 1.76 0.69
N ILE A 101 11.34 1.45 -0.62
CA ILE A 101 12.38 1.84 -1.58
C ILE A 101 12.54 3.38 -1.66
N ILE A 102 11.43 4.11 -1.72
CA ILE A 102 11.45 5.57 -1.81
C ILE A 102 12.03 6.18 -0.53
N ARG A 103 11.68 5.63 0.63
CA ARG A 103 12.15 6.12 1.93
C ARG A 103 13.66 5.98 2.09
N ASP A 104 14.24 4.88 1.61
CA ASP A 104 15.68 4.65 1.68
C ASP A 104 16.48 5.59 0.76
N GLY A 105 16.02 5.85 -0.46
CA GLY A 105 16.60 6.79 -1.41
C GLY A 105 17.85 6.31 -2.15
N ASN A 106 18.39 5.13 -1.89
CA ASN A 106 19.57 4.57 -2.59
C ASN A 106 19.20 3.98 -3.96
N ILE A 107 17.94 3.68 -4.18
CA ILE A 107 17.38 3.14 -5.41
C ILE A 107 16.46 4.19 -6.04
N ARG A 108 16.45 4.27 -7.36
CA ARG A 108 15.47 5.08 -8.11
C ARG A 108 14.32 4.18 -8.51
N LEU A 109 13.12 4.52 -8.06
CA LEU A 109 11.91 3.80 -8.44
C LEU A 109 11.29 4.40 -9.70
N VAL A 110 10.85 3.55 -10.62
CA VAL A 110 10.02 3.94 -11.77
C VAL A 110 8.67 3.24 -11.71
N VAL A 111 7.65 3.96 -12.15
CA VAL A 111 6.28 3.46 -12.15
C VAL A 111 6.07 2.43 -13.25
N ALA A 112 5.33 1.37 -12.96
CA ALA A 112 5.00 0.29 -13.90
C ALA A 112 3.51 0.29 -14.30
N GLY A 113 3.19 -0.48 -15.34
CA GLY A 113 1.83 -0.82 -15.74
C GLY A 113 0.96 0.38 -16.13
N GLU A 114 -0.30 0.33 -15.72
CA GLU A 114 -1.31 1.34 -16.05
C GLU A 114 -0.96 2.73 -15.57
N LYS A 115 -0.40 2.85 -14.36
CA LYS A 115 0.05 4.15 -13.82
C LYS A 115 1.08 4.84 -14.72
N ARG A 116 1.93 4.09 -15.43
CA ARG A 116 2.85 4.66 -16.43
C ARG A 116 2.09 5.23 -17.62
N ASN A 117 1.04 4.55 -18.06
CA ASN A 117 0.21 5.01 -19.18
C ASN A 117 -0.60 6.26 -18.79
N GLU A 118 -1.11 6.31 -17.57
CA GLU A 118 -1.75 7.52 -17.02
C GLU A 118 -0.79 8.71 -17.01
N LEU A 119 0.44 8.52 -16.55
CA LEU A 119 1.46 9.57 -16.56
C LEU A 119 1.83 10.03 -17.98
N ARG A 120 1.86 9.11 -18.95
CA ARG A 120 2.09 9.46 -20.36
C ARG A 120 0.95 10.30 -20.93
N LYS A 121 -0.28 9.91 -20.61
CA LYS A 121 -1.48 10.65 -21.01
C LYS A 121 -1.49 12.05 -20.40
N GLU A 122 -1.27 12.16 -19.10
CA GLU A 122 -1.19 13.44 -18.40
C GLU A 122 -0.10 14.35 -19.00
N ARG A 123 1.08 13.81 -19.31
CA ARG A 123 2.14 14.57 -19.95
C ARG A 123 1.77 15.05 -21.35
N ALA A 124 1.04 14.24 -22.13
CA ALA A 124 0.54 14.64 -23.43
C ALA A 124 -0.45 15.81 -23.30
N GLU A 125 -1.40 15.69 -22.38
CA GLU A 125 -2.37 16.74 -22.11
C GLU A 125 -1.71 18.05 -21.65
N GLN A 126 -0.69 17.97 -20.78
CA GLN A 126 0.07 19.15 -20.37
C GLN A 126 0.78 19.86 -21.54
N GLN A 127 1.23 19.12 -22.55
CA GLN A 127 1.84 19.74 -23.74
C GLN A 127 0.84 20.45 -24.62
N ASP A 128 -0.38 19.93 -24.69
CA ASP A 128 -1.42 20.48 -25.53
C ASP A 128 -2.13 21.70 -24.91
N TYR A 129 -2.23 21.73 -23.58
CA TYR A 129 -3.05 22.71 -22.85
C TYR A 129 -2.29 23.64 -21.90
N ALA A 130 -1.06 23.31 -21.50
CA ALA A 130 -0.29 24.16 -20.61
C ALA A 130 0.39 25.33 -21.38
N SER A 131 0.60 26.45 -20.67
CA SER A 131 1.31 27.60 -21.28
C SER A 131 2.77 27.24 -21.62
N PRO A 132 3.35 27.82 -22.68
CA PRO A 132 4.74 27.53 -23.09
C PRO A 132 5.77 27.77 -22.00
N GLU A 133 5.50 28.74 -21.09
CA GLU A 133 6.41 29.06 -19.98
C GLU A 133 6.43 27.98 -18.88
N THR A 134 5.33 27.25 -18.70
CA THR A 134 5.19 26.23 -17.66
C THR A 134 5.38 24.82 -18.18
N THR A 135 5.29 24.61 -19.49
CA THR A 135 5.43 23.30 -20.11
C THR A 135 6.86 22.79 -20.03
N LYS A 136 7.06 21.65 -19.38
CA LYS A 136 8.36 20.98 -19.36
C LYS A 136 8.56 20.16 -20.62
N LYS A 137 9.71 20.32 -21.30
CA LYS A 137 10.04 19.51 -22.49
C LYS A 137 9.96 18.02 -22.17
N TRP A 138 9.36 17.26 -23.06
CA TRP A 138 9.37 15.80 -23.03
C TRP A 138 10.81 15.27 -23.05
N GLY A 139 11.20 14.61 -21.98
CA GLY A 139 12.42 13.80 -21.95
C GLY A 139 12.11 12.34 -22.25
N LYS A 140 13.16 11.55 -22.51
CA LYS A 140 13.03 10.10 -22.54
C LYS A 140 12.67 9.60 -21.14
N GLU A 141 11.77 8.59 -21.07
CA GLU A 141 11.48 7.92 -19.82
C GLU A 141 12.74 7.20 -19.30
N LEU A 142 12.87 7.16 -17.98
CA LEU A 142 13.93 6.41 -17.35
C LEU A 142 13.61 4.91 -17.46
N GLY A 143 14.49 4.15 -18.12
CA GLY A 143 14.41 2.69 -18.15
C GLY A 143 14.75 2.08 -16.80
N ALA A 144 14.15 0.94 -16.45
CA ALA A 144 14.55 0.17 -15.29
C ALA A 144 15.79 -0.69 -15.59
N ASP A 145 16.74 -0.71 -14.67
CA ASP A 145 17.88 -1.64 -14.71
C ASP A 145 17.48 -3.01 -14.15
N PHE A 146 16.52 -3.04 -13.20
CA PHE A 146 16.06 -4.26 -12.54
C PHE A 146 14.54 -4.26 -12.37
N ILE A 147 13.98 -5.47 -12.31
CA ILE A 147 12.58 -5.73 -11.97
C ILE A 147 12.55 -6.53 -10.67
N LEU A 148 11.83 -6.04 -9.68
CA LEU A 148 11.54 -6.75 -8.45
C LEU A 148 10.16 -7.44 -8.59
N GLN A 149 10.15 -8.77 -8.51
CA GLN A 149 8.94 -9.59 -8.63
C GLN A 149 9.07 -10.90 -7.87
#